data_4a45d266a0cb4b985da0c53655cfe02b
#
_entry.id   4a45d266a0cb4b985da0c53655cfe02b
#
_cell.length_a   1.000
_cell.length_b   1.000
_cell.length_c   1.000
_cell.angle_alpha   90.00
_cell.angle_beta   90.00
_cell.angle_gamma   90.00
#
_symmetry.space_group_name_H-M   'P 1'
#
loop_
_entity.id
_entity.type
_entity.pdbx_description
1 polymer ?
#
loop_
_entity_poly.entity_id
_entity_poly.type
_entity_poly.pdbx_seq_one_letter_code
_entity_poly.pdbx_strand_id
1 'polypeptide(L)'
;MSFILKPVDLVESISREDFKKNYLDKRKPLIIKGLTKDWPAREKWSTDYFKQIAGDIEVKLVDNSKADPTKVINASIASMKFGDYLDLIKSEPTQLRIFFFNLFKHKPELVHDIKVPKELMGGFIESMPAMFFGGSSAITFLHYDIDLPHLFHTHFGGRKHIILFDNKWKKRLYCVPNTTYALEDYDVANPDFEKFPALKGVEGYEVFLEHGDTLFMPTGMWHWMRYIDGSFSLTLRAWDRSIIRKMASVWSLFMHGAVDSGMKIVLRERYAIWREKLAFKIADKELKNGKPRN
;
A
#
# COMPACT_ATOMS: atom_id res chain seq x y z
N MET A 1 3.80 25.87 6.00
CA MET A 1 2.57 25.16 5.56
C MET A 1 2.91 23.68 5.45
N SER A 2 2.04 22.81 6.00
CA SER A 2 2.18 21.35 6.05
C SER A 2 1.28 20.68 5.01
N PHE A 3 1.22 19.36 4.98
CA PHE A 3 0.08 18.63 4.42
C PHE A 3 -1.22 19.06 5.11
N ILE A 4 -2.32 18.97 4.38
CA ILE A 4 -3.67 19.19 4.91
C ILE A 4 -4.32 17.81 5.00
N LEU A 5 -4.09 17.12 6.12
CA LEU A 5 -4.60 15.77 6.34
C LEU A 5 -5.96 15.82 7.05
N LYS A 6 -6.91 15.03 6.55
CA LYS A 6 -8.25 14.86 7.13
C LYS A 6 -8.40 13.43 7.61
N PRO A 7 -9.21 13.16 8.62
CA PRO A 7 -9.56 11.79 8.98
C PRO A 7 -10.32 11.13 7.84
N VAL A 8 -10.18 9.81 7.71
CA VAL A 8 -11.02 8.99 6.81
C VAL A 8 -12.37 8.78 7.50
N ASP A 9 -13.45 8.75 6.69
CA ASP A 9 -14.76 8.39 7.22
C ASP A 9 -14.72 6.97 7.80
N LEU A 10 -15.46 6.77 8.88
CA LEU A 10 -15.50 5.52 9.62
C LEU A 10 -16.96 5.08 9.77
N VAL A 11 -17.24 3.81 9.50
CA VAL A 11 -18.55 3.18 9.68
C VAL A 11 -18.39 1.80 10.29
N GLU A 12 -19.43 1.35 11.02
CA GLU A 12 -19.51 -0.04 11.48
C GLU A 12 -19.90 -0.97 10.31
N SER A 13 -20.90 -0.57 9.54
CA SER A 13 -21.38 -1.27 8.36
C SER A 13 -21.90 -0.28 7.34
N ILE A 14 -22.04 -0.71 6.10
CA ILE A 14 -22.54 0.14 5.02
C ILE A 14 -23.31 -0.71 4.00
N SER A 15 -24.39 -0.16 3.45
CA SER A 15 -25.12 -0.78 2.36
C SER A 15 -24.30 -0.73 1.05
N ARG A 16 -24.56 -1.65 0.14
CA ARG A 16 -23.95 -1.64 -1.19
C ARG A 16 -24.21 -0.34 -1.96
N GLU A 17 -25.42 0.18 -1.84
CA GLU A 17 -25.84 1.40 -2.53
C GLU A 17 -25.07 2.61 -2.01
N ASP A 18 -25.00 2.78 -0.67
CA ASP A 18 -24.28 3.88 -0.05
C ASP A 18 -22.78 3.76 -0.28
N PHE A 19 -22.22 2.55 -0.17
CA PHE A 19 -20.81 2.29 -0.48
C PHE A 19 -20.48 2.71 -1.92
N LYS A 20 -21.31 2.26 -2.89
CA LYS A 20 -21.11 2.63 -4.28
C LYS A 20 -21.19 4.14 -4.50
N LYS A 21 -22.29 4.77 -4.05
CA LYS A 21 -22.59 6.19 -4.28
C LYS A 21 -21.61 7.14 -3.60
N ASN A 22 -21.19 6.83 -2.37
CA ASN A 22 -20.45 7.76 -1.53
C ASN A 22 -18.93 7.51 -1.53
N TYR A 23 -18.46 6.30 -1.84
CA TYR A 23 -17.05 5.92 -1.74
C TYR A 23 -16.48 5.38 -3.04
N LEU A 24 -17.09 4.37 -3.64
CA LEU A 24 -16.58 3.74 -4.85
C LEU A 24 -16.59 4.70 -6.06
N ASP A 25 -17.75 5.30 -6.35
CA ASP A 25 -17.90 6.22 -7.49
C ASP A 25 -17.17 7.55 -7.26
N LYS A 26 -17.10 8.02 -6.02
CA LYS A 26 -16.37 9.23 -5.62
C LYS A 26 -14.88 9.01 -5.39
N ARG A 27 -14.41 7.76 -5.45
CA ARG A 27 -13.02 7.39 -5.14
C ARG A 27 -12.53 7.91 -3.78
N LYS A 28 -13.38 7.79 -2.77
CA LYS A 28 -13.09 8.23 -1.42
C LYS A 28 -12.72 7.02 -0.55
N PRO A 29 -11.67 7.10 0.28
CA PRO A 29 -11.34 6.01 1.20
C PRO A 29 -12.38 5.90 2.32
N LEU A 30 -12.50 4.71 2.92
CA LEU A 30 -13.44 4.40 4.00
C LEU A 30 -12.85 3.36 4.94
N ILE A 31 -13.03 3.54 6.25
CA ILE A 31 -12.79 2.50 7.25
C ILE A 31 -14.11 1.81 7.58
N ILE A 32 -14.14 0.47 7.47
CA ILE A 32 -15.28 -0.36 7.85
C ILE A 32 -14.85 -1.24 9.03
N LYS A 33 -15.26 -0.88 10.24
CA LYS A 33 -14.87 -1.57 11.48
C LYS A 33 -15.53 -2.94 11.61
N GLY A 34 -16.79 -3.04 11.24
CA GLY A 34 -17.57 -4.27 11.37
C GLY A 34 -17.35 -5.31 10.29
N LEU A 35 -16.52 -5.05 9.26
CA LEU A 35 -16.36 -5.96 8.13
C LEU A 35 -15.84 -7.35 8.55
N THR A 36 -14.97 -7.40 9.53
CA THR A 36 -14.34 -8.63 10.03
C THR A 36 -15.07 -9.26 11.21
N LYS A 37 -16.20 -8.71 11.62
CA LYS A 37 -16.91 -9.13 12.84
C LYS A 37 -17.21 -10.65 12.87
N ASP A 38 -17.58 -11.19 11.72
CA ASP A 38 -17.93 -12.60 11.57
C ASP A 38 -16.81 -13.45 10.94
N TRP A 39 -15.58 -12.90 10.89
CA TRP A 39 -14.43 -13.65 10.39
C TRP A 39 -13.76 -14.43 11.51
N PRO A 40 -13.63 -15.77 11.41
CA PRO A 40 -12.79 -16.51 12.35
C PRO A 40 -11.38 -15.97 12.47
N ALA A 41 -10.82 -15.37 11.40
CA ALA A 41 -9.51 -14.72 11.36
C ALA A 41 -9.34 -13.66 12.45
N ARG A 42 -10.41 -12.96 12.82
CA ARG A 42 -10.34 -11.86 13.79
C ARG A 42 -9.82 -12.33 15.15
N GLU A 43 -10.27 -13.48 15.61
CA GLU A 43 -9.89 -14.04 16.91
C GLU A 43 -8.75 -15.07 16.79
N LYS A 44 -8.69 -15.79 15.67
CA LYS A 44 -7.79 -16.92 15.47
C LYS A 44 -6.40 -16.49 15.02
N TRP A 45 -6.32 -15.46 14.15
CA TRP A 45 -5.05 -15.11 13.53
C TRP A 45 -4.16 -14.29 14.47
N SER A 46 -2.99 -14.82 14.74
CA SER A 46 -1.93 -14.18 15.51
C SER A 46 -0.56 -14.59 14.93
N THR A 47 0.49 -13.91 15.32
CA THR A 47 1.86 -14.31 14.96
C THR A 47 2.17 -15.72 15.47
N ASP A 48 1.71 -16.06 16.69
CA ASP A 48 1.92 -17.38 17.28
C ASP A 48 1.15 -18.47 16.50
N TYR A 49 -0.11 -18.20 16.10
CA TYR A 49 -0.88 -19.11 15.26
C TYR A 49 -0.18 -19.36 13.91
N PHE A 50 0.27 -18.31 13.23
CA PHE A 50 0.98 -18.47 11.96
C PHE A 50 2.33 -19.16 12.10
N LYS A 51 3.05 -18.92 13.20
CA LYS A 51 4.28 -19.64 13.52
C LYS A 51 4.03 -21.12 13.67
N GLN A 52 2.96 -21.50 14.36
CA GLN A 52 2.58 -22.90 14.57
C GLN A 52 2.25 -23.62 13.26
N ILE A 53 1.48 -23.00 12.37
CA ILE A 53 0.98 -23.67 11.16
C ILE A 53 1.90 -23.57 9.96
N ALA A 54 2.79 -22.58 9.90
CA ALA A 54 3.56 -22.23 8.72
C ALA A 54 5.01 -21.78 9.01
N GLY A 55 5.51 -21.93 10.25
CA GLY A 55 6.79 -21.40 10.69
C GLY A 55 7.99 -21.89 9.90
N ASP A 56 7.94 -23.09 9.33
CA ASP A 56 9.05 -23.66 8.54
C ASP A 56 9.15 -23.13 7.10
N ILE A 57 8.17 -22.36 6.62
CA ILE A 57 8.18 -21.80 5.27
C ILE A 57 9.28 -20.76 5.18
N GLU A 58 10.12 -20.83 4.14
CA GLU A 58 11.09 -19.80 3.84
C GLU A 58 10.39 -18.58 3.21
N VAL A 59 10.63 -17.40 3.78
CA VAL A 59 10.04 -16.13 3.32
C VAL A 59 11.13 -15.16 2.90
N LYS A 60 10.83 -14.37 1.87
CA LYS A 60 11.70 -13.30 1.38
C LYS A 60 11.41 -12.01 2.14
N LEU A 61 12.45 -11.33 2.55
CA LEU A 61 12.38 -10.09 3.31
C LEU A 61 12.81 -8.90 2.47
N VAL A 62 12.12 -7.79 2.65
CA VAL A 62 12.41 -6.50 2.01
C VAL A 62 12.64 -5.44 3.08
N ASP A 63 13.52 -4.49 2.79
CA ASP A 63 13.74 -3.30 3.60
C ASP A 63 13.58 -2.06 2.71
N ASN A 64 12.63 -1.20 3.05
CA ASN A 64 12.38 0.04 2.32
C ASN A 64 12.88 1.28 3.07
N SER A 65 13.60 1.11 4.17
CA SER A 65 14.24 2.24 4.89
C SER A 65 15.47 2.77 4.16
N LYS A 66 16.03 1.95 3.25
CA LYS A 66 17.21 2.27 2.44
C LYS A 66 16.84 2.12 0.97
N ALA A 67 16.32 3.20 0.41
CA ALA A 67 16.00 3.25 -1.00
C ALA A 67 17.25 3.10 -1.87
N ASP A 68 17.20 2.19 -2.83
CA ASP A 68 18.18 2.08 -3.89
C ASP A 68 17.47 2.28 -5.24
N PRO A 69 17.54 3.50 -5.81
CA PRO A 69 16.82 3.84 -7.04
C PRO A 69 17.29 3.03 -8.25
N THR A 70 18.39 2.30 -8.14
CA THR A 70 18.91 1.41 -9.19
C THR A 70 18.32 0.01 -9.14
N LYS A 71 17.78 -0.39 -7.99
CA LYS A 71 17.17 -1.72 -7.79
C LYS A 71 15.68 -1.74 -8.10
N VAL A 72 15.18 -2.94 -8.30
CA VAL A 72 13.73 -3.19 -8.38
C VAL A 72 13.14 -2.94 -7.00
N ILE A 73 12.03 -2.21 -6.97
CA ILE A 73 11.28 -1.94 -5.74
C ILE A 73 10.86 -3.25 -5.08
N ASN A 74 10.95 -3.30 -3.75
CA ASN A 74 10.70 -4.50 -2.97
C ASN A 74 11.58 -5.70 -3.38
N ALA A 75 12.78 -5.46 -3.91
CA ALA A 75 13.77 -6.52 -4.09
C ALA A 75 14.06 -7.17 -2.74
N SER A 76 14.09 -8.50 -2.70
CA SER A 76 14.46 -9.23 -1.50
C SER A 76 15.92 -8.95 -1.16
N ILE A 77 16.17 -8.65 0.11
CA ILE A 77 17.52 -8.43 0.64
C ILE A 77 18.02 -9.60 1.50
N ALA A 78 17.10 -10.44 1.99
CA ALA A 78 17.37 -11.61 2.80
C ALA A 78 16.22 -12.60 2.72
N SER A 79 16.45 -13.83 3.19
CA SER A 79 15.40 -14.80 3.51
C SER A 79 15.64 -15.44 4.86
N MET A 80 14.55 -15.87 5.50
CA MET A 80 14.60 -16.64 6.74
C MET A 80 13.35 -17.51 6.86
N LYS A 81 13.29 -18.40 7.86
CA LYS A 81 12.07 -19.11 8.19
C LYS A 81 11.00 -18.14 8.67
N PHE A 82 9.77 -18.36 8.27
CA PHE A 82 8.64 -17.50 8.64
C PHE A 82 8.46 -17.41 10.16
N GLY A 83 8.64 -18.52 10.88
CA GLY A 83 8.58 -18.56 12.34
C GLY A 83 9.61 -17.67 13.01
N ASP A 84 10.87 -17.68 12.52
CA ASP A 84 11.95 -16.85 13.04
C ASP A 84 11.66 -15.36 12.77
N TYR A 85 11.11 -15.04 11.60
CA TYR A 85 10.68 -13.68 11.29
C TYR A 85 9.52 -13.19 12.19
N LEU A 86 8.56 -14.07 12.50
CA LEU A 86 7.46 -13.72 13.40
C LEU A 86 7.95 -13.46 14.83
N ASP A 87 8.96 -14.21 15.30
CA ASP A 87 9.62 -13.94 16.59
C ASP A 87 10.35 -12.59 16.54
N LEU A 88 11.07 -12.31 15.46
CA LEU A 88 11.79 -11.04 15.28
C LEU A 88 10.86 -9.84 15.40
N ILE A 89 9.76 -9.80 14.63
CA ILE A 89 8.84 -8.64 14.66
C ILE A 89 8.07 -8.48 15.97
N LYS A 90 8.04 -9.54 16.80
CA LYS A 90 7.44 -9.52 18.13
C LYS A 90 8.40 -9.05 19.20
N SER A 91 9.70 -9.32 19.04
CA SER A 91 10.73 -9.07 20.06
C SER A 91 11.38 -7.69 19.97
N GLU A 92 11.56 -7.16 18.76
CA GLU A 92 12.30 -5.91 18.55
C GLU A 92 11.83 -5.12 17.32
N PRO A 93 12.06 -3.79 17.31
CA PRO A 93 11.81 -2.97 16.13
C PRO A 93 12.70 -3.41 14.96
N THR A 94 12.10 -3.55 13.78
CA THR A 94 12.84 -3.89 12.55
C THR A 94 12.20 -3.25 11.33
N GLN A 95 13.00 -2.86 10.34
CA GLN A 95 12.55 -2.37 9.04
C GLN A 95 12.22 -3.52 8.06
N LEU A 96 12.57 -4.76 8.42
CA LEU A 96 12.31 -5.92 7.59
C LEU A 96 10.80 -6.18 7.48
N ARG A 97 10.35 -6.44 6.26
CA ARG A 97 8.95 -6.75 5.94
C ARG A 97 8.83 -7.97 5.05
N ILE A 98 7.73 -8.69 5.18
CA ILE A 98 7.27 -9.62 4.16
C ILE A 98 6.27 -8.87 3.27
N PHE A 99 6.58 -8.83 1.98
CA PHE A 99 5.79 -8.14 0.97
C PHE A 99 5.06 -9.15 0.08
N PHE A 100 3.75 -8.99 -0.05
CA PHE A 100 2.91 -9.76 -0.97
C PHE A 100 3.00 -11.27 -0.80
N PHE A 101 2.88 -11.76 0.44
CA PHE A 101 2.95 -13.19 0.73
C PHE A 101 1.58 -13.87 0.58
N ASN A 102 1.46 -14.75 -0.41
CA ASN A 102 0.26 -15.56 -0.57
C ASN A 102 0.35 -16.83 0.31
N LEU A 103 0.11 -16.67 1.61
CA LEU A 103 0.13 -17.76 2.57
C LEU A 103 -0.95 -18.81 2.26
N PHE A 104 -2.04 -18.43 1.62
CA PHE A 104 -3.16 -19.32 1.24
C PHE A 104 -2.74 -20.39 0.21
N LYS A 105 -1.67 -20.18 -0.55
CA LYS A 105 -1.09 -21.24 -1.39
C LYS A 105 -0.45 -22.36 -0.58
N HIS A 106 0.07 -22.05 0.60
CA HIS A 106 0.71 -23.00 1.50
C HIS A 106 -0.29 -23.58 2.51
N LYS A 107 -1.32 -22.81 2.85
CA LYS A 107 -2.34 -23.13 3.85
C LYS A 107 -3.74 -22.76 3.30
N PRO A 108 -4.28 -23.59 2.37
CA PRO A 108 -5.55 -23.28 1.70
C PRO A 108 -6.74 -23.18 2.67
N GLU A 109 -6.68 -23.87 3.79
CA GLU A 109 -7.71 -23.84 4.84
C GLU A 109 -7.99 -22.45 5.41
N LEU A 110 -7.02 -21.52 5.32
CA LEU A 110 -7.19 -20.13 5.78
C LEU A 110 -8.29 -19.37 5.02
N VAL A 111 -8.72 -19.87 3.86
CA VAL A 111 -9.85 -19.28 3.11
C VAL A 111 -11.15 -19.32 3.90
N HIS A 112 -11.31 -20.30 4.78
CA HIS A 112 -12.49 -20.44 5.63
C HIS A 112 -12.51 -19.48 6.82
N ASP A 113 -11.38 -18.84 7.10
CA ASP A 113 -11.26 -17.88 8.19
C ASP A 113 -11.66 -16.45 7.78
N ILE A 114 -11.88 -16.19 6.48
CA ILE A 114 -12.22 -14.88 5.95
C ILE A 114 -13.49 -14.92 5.10
N LYS A 115 -14.10 -13.75 4.93
CA LYS A 115 -15.24 -13.57 4.04
C LYS A 115 -14.98 -12.44 3.06
N VAL A 116 -14.92 -12.75 1.77
CA VAL A 116 -14.76 -11.73 0.73
C VAL A 116 -16.02 -10.87 0.66
N PRO A 117 -15.95 -9.53 0.78
CA PRO A 117 -17.13 -8.67 0.87
C PRO A 117 -17.81 -8.44 -0.49
N LYS A 118 -18.30 -9.53 -1.10
CA LYS A 118 -18.99 -9.51 -2.41
C LYS A 118 -20.33 -8.77 -2.37
N GLU A 119 -20.89 -8.62 -1.19
CA GLU A 119 -22.07 -7.81 -0.94
C GLU A 119 -21.83 -6.32 -1.18
N LEU A 120 -20.62 -5.79 -0.98
CA LEU A 120 -20.28 -4.39 -1.23
C LEU A 120 -19.97 -4.14 -2.71
N MET A 121 -19.13 -5.00 -3.30
CA MET A 121 -18.76 -4.90 -4.71
C MET A 121 -18.35 -6.26 -5.28
N GLY A 122 -18.29 -6.36 -6.60
CA GLY A 122 -17.72 -7.52 -7.29
C GLY A 122 -16.31 -7.25 -7.81
N GLY A 123 -15.75 -8.26 -8.51
CA GLY A 123 -14.44 -8.13 -9.17
C GLY A 123 -13.25 -8.52 -8.30
N PHE A 124 -13.48 -9.16 -7.16
CA PHE A 124 -12.41 -9.65 -6.29
C PHE A 124 -11.55 -10.72 -6.98
N ILE A 125 -10.24 -10.63 -6.76
CA ILE A 125 -9.23 -11.59 -7.22
C ILE A 125 -9.01 -12.59 -6.07
N GLU A 126 -9.91 -13.55 -5.95
CA GLU A 126 -9.93 -14.48 -4.81
C GLU A 126 -8.74 -15.45 -4.80
N SER A 127 -8.10 -15.67 -5.95
CA SER A 127 -6.89 -16.51 -6.06
C SER A 127 -5.61 -15.87 -5.51
N MET A 128 -5.66 -14.57 -5.19
CA MET A 128 -4.48 -13.80 -4.80
C MET A 128 -4.73 -12.94 -3.55
N PRO A 129 -5.19 -13.50 -2.44
CA PRO A 129 -5.17 -12.78 -1.18
C PRO A 129 -3.71 -12.52 -0.80
N ALA A 130 -3.38 -11.26 -0.53
CA ALA A 130 -2.01 -10.87 -0.23
C ALA A 130 -1.86 -10.55 1.25
N MET A 131 -0.93 -11.22 1.92
CA MET A 131 -0.56 -10.90 3.29
C MET A 131 0.72 -10.09 3.33
N PHE A 132 0.79 -9.18 4.29
CA PHE A 132 1.88 -8.28 4.54
C PHE A 132 2.21 -8.31 6.03
N PHE A 133 3.47 -8.53 6.37
CA PHE A 133 3.95 -8.55 7.74
C PHE A 133 5.03 -7.50 7.90
N GLY A 134 5.07 -6.82 9.03
CA GLY A 134 6.08 -5.82 9.31
C GLY A 134 6.35 -5.68 10.80
N GLY A 135 7.60 -5.46 11.14
CA GLY A 135 8.02 -5.11 12.49
C GLY A 135 7.66 -3.67 12.84
N SER A 136 7.69 -3.34 14.12
CA SER A 136 7.59 -1.96 14.57
C SER A 136 8.58 -1.07 13.83
N SER A 137 8.12 0.10 13.40
CA SER A 137 8.84 1.08 12.59
C SER A 137 8.98 0.76 11.09
N ALA A 138 8.68 -0.46 10.64
CA ALA A 138 8.76 -0.81 9.21
C ALA A 138 7.84 0.07 8.37
N ILE A 139 8.38 0.58 7.26
CA ILE A 139 7.64 1.49 6.36
C ILE A 139 7.39 0.87 5.01
N THR A 140 6.31 1.29 4.38
CA THR A 140 6.06 1.16 2.95
C THR A 140 6.07 2.57 2.37
N PHE A 141 7.00 2.85 1.47
CA PHE A 141 7.13 4.18 0.84
C PHE A 141 5.85 4.57 0.08
N LEU A 142 5.73 5.85 -0.24
CA LEU A 142 4.55 6.40 -0.91
C LEU A 142 4.44 5.90 -2.35
N HIS A 143 3.38 5.15 -2.64
CA HIS A 143 3.10 4.59 -3.96
C HIS A 143 1.60 4.38 -4.18
N TYR A 144 1.22 4.01 -5.39
CA TYR A 144 -0.06 3.36 -5.71
C TYR A 144 0.22 2.04 -6.44
N ASP A 145 -0.71 1.09 -6.33
CA ASP A 145 -0.53 -0.23 -6.91
C ASP A 145 -0.51 -0.19 -8.45
N ILE A 146 0.48 -0.85 -9.04
CA ILE A 146 0.79 -0.83 -10.48
C ILE A 146 -0.36 -1.36 -11.34
N ASP A 147 -1.13 -2.34 -10.84
CA ASP A 147 -2.26 -2.98 -11.52
C ASP A 147 -3.61 -2.31 -11.22
N LEU A 148 -3.58 -1.16 -10.51
CA LEU A 148 -4.73 -0.29 -10.27
C LEU A 148 -5.98 -0.99 -9.69
N PRO A 149 -5.89 -1.84 -8.67
CA PRO A 149 -7.05 -2.44 -8.04
C PRO A 149 -7.73 -1.47 -7.07
N HIS A 150 -8.95 -1.82 -6.66
CA HIS A 150 -9.50 -1.41 -5.39
C HIS A 150 -8.96 -2.34 -4.30
N LEU A 151 -8.61 -1.80 -3.13
CA LEU A 151 -8.04 -2.54 -2.03
C LEU A 151 -8.97 -2.53 -0.82
N PHE A 152 -9.18 -3.70 -0.23
CA PHE A 152 -9.73 -3.86 1.11
C PHE A 152 -8.59 -4.36 1.99
N HIS A 153 -7.97 -3.44 2.71
CA HIS A 153 -6.78 -3.69 3.53
C HIS A 153 -7.21 -3.86 4.99
N THR A 154 -7.27 -5.11 5.43
CA THR A 154 -7.63 -5.46 6.81
C THR A 154 -6.38 -5.62 7.65
N HIS A 155 -6.32 -4.95 8.79
CA HIS A 155 -5.19 -4.98 9.71
C HIS A 155 -5.45 -5.91 10.90
N PHE A 156 -4.43 -6.67 11.31
CA PHE A 156 -4.46 -7.60 12.43
C PHE A 156 -3.24 -7.41 13.34
N GLY A 157 -3.48 -7.45 14.64
CA GLY A 157 -2.46 -7.18 15.65
C GLY A 157 -2.04 -5.72 15.67
N GLY A 158 -1.67 -5.15 16.80
CA GLY A 158 -1.12 -3.83 16.92
C GLY A 158 -1.83 -2.72 16.14
N ARG A 159 -1.09 -1.67 15.81
CA ARG A 159 -1.58 -0.49 15.08
C ARG A 159 -0.73 -0.20 13.84
N LYS A 160 -1.38 0.39 12.84
CA LYS A 160 -0.73 0.81 11.59
C LYS A 160 -1.12 2.25 11.25
N HIS A 161 -0.13 3.10 11.00
CA HIS A 161 -0.31 4.47 10.52
C HIS A 161 -0.28 4.50 9.00
N ILE A 162 -1.26 5.14 8.37
CA ILE A 162 -1.39 5.23 6.91
C ILE A 162 -1.70 6.67 6.52
N ILE A 163 -1.01 7.17 5.51
CA ILE A 163 -1.30 8.46 4.89
C ILE A 163 -1.66 8.22 3.43
N LEU A 164 -2.79 8.81 3.00
CA LEU A 164 -3.36 8.62 1.68
C LEU A 164 -3.47 9.94 0.93
N PHE A 165 -3.21 9.90 -0.40
CA PHE A 165 -3.42 11.04 -1.27
C PHE A 165 -4.16 10.64 -2.53
N ASP A 166 -5.01 11.54 -3.03
CA ASP A 166 -5.67 11.39 -4.32
C ASP A 166 -4.65 11.50 -5.47
N ASN A 167 -4.87 10.74 -6.55
CA ASN A 167 -3.96 10.71 -7.70
C ASN A 167 -3.83 12.06 -8.41
N LYS A 168 -4.76 13.00 -8.21
CA LYS A 168 -4.64 14.37 -8.71
C LYS A 168 -3.37 15.07 -8.20
N TRP A 169 -2.86 14.67 -7.04
CA TRP A 169 -1.64 15.22 -6.44
C TRP A 169 -0.34 14.59 -6.96
N LYS A 170 -0.42 13.54 -7.83
CA LYS A 170 0.72 12.77 -8.34
C LYS A 170 1.95 13.60 -8.65
N LYS A 171 1.79 14.71 -9.37
CA LYS A 171 2.91 15.56 -9.78
C LYS A 171 3.54 16.30 -8.59
N ARG A 172 2.72 16.78 -7.65
CA ARG A 172 3.19 17.47 -6.45
C ARG A 172 3.76 16.53 -5.39
N LEU A 173 3.42 15.25 -5.45
CA LEU A 173 4.00 14.19 -4.62
C LEU A 173 5.37 13.71 -5.12
N TYR A 174 5.98 14.42 -6.07
CA TYR A 174 7.27 14.02 -6.65
C TYR A 174 7.26 12.60 -7.19
N CYS A 175 6.19 12.23 -7.90
CA CYS A 175 6.12 10.93 -8.57
C CYS A 175 7.32 10.74 -9.50
N VAL A 176 8.04 9.65 -9.31
CA VAL A 176 9.14 9.29 -10.19
C VAL A 176 8.59 8.95 -11.58
N PRO A 177 9.06 9.62 -12.65
CA PRO A 177 8.55 9.37 -14.00
C PRO A 177 8.64 7.91 -14.42
N ASN A 178 7.60 7.43 -15.12
CA ASN A 178 7.44 6.04 -15.55
C ASN A 178 7.36 5.03 -14.41
N THR A 179 6.92 5.47 -13.22
CA THR A 179 6.73 4.59 -12.06
C THR A 179 5.41 4.89 -11.34
N THR A 180 5.12 4.09 -10.33
CA THR A 180 3.95 4.23 -9.46
C THR A 180 4.32 4.68 -8.04
N TYR A 181 5.54 5.17 -7.83
CA TYR A 181 6.04 5.61 -6.52
C TYR A 181 6.60 7.03 -6.56
N ALA A 182 6.62 7.66 -5.42
CA ALA A 182 7.24 8.96 -5.20
C ALA A 182 8.75 8.80 -4.94
N LEU A 183 9.49 9.91 -4.96
CA LEU A 183 10.87 9.92 -4.47
C LEU A 183 10.90 9.35 -3.04
N GLU A 184 11.86 8.48 -2.78
CA GLU A 184 12.00 7.79 -1.50
C GLU A 184 12.71 8.66 -0.44
N ASP A 185 13.19 9.85 -0.85
CA ASP A 185 14.03 10.74 -0.05
C ASP A 185 13.30 11.50 1.04
N TYR A 186 11.97 11.44 1.11
CA TYR A 186 11.25 12.15 2.15
C TYR A 186 10.38 11.23 3.00
N ASP A 187 10.43 11.43 4.32
CA ASP A 187 9.49 10.81 5.24
C ASP A 187 8.13 11.49 5.10
N VAL A 188 7.13 10.74 4.63
CA VAL A 188 5.77 11.26 4.44
C VAL A 188 5.13 11.68 5.76
N ALA A 189 5.52 11.08 6.88
CA ALA A 189 5.02 11.46 8.20
C ALA A 189 5.67 12.74 8.74
N ASN A 190 6.89 13.06 8.27
CA ASN A 190 7.61 14.27 8.68
C ASN A 190 8.44 14.84 7.51
N PRO A 191 7.78 15.36 6.44
CA PRO A 191 8.47 15.78 5.24
C PRO A 191 9.22 17.10 5.42
N ASP A 192 10.40 17.19 4.82
CA ASP A 192 11.14 18.44 4.69
C ASP A 192 10.50 19.33 3.59
N PHE A 193 9.67 20.26 4.02
CA PHE A 193 8.98 21.19 3.11
C PHE A 193 9.90 22.29 2.51
N GLU A 194 11.13 22.42 2.95
CA GLU A 194 12.12 23.31 2.31
C GLU A 194 12.75 22.59 1.12
N LYS A 195 13.16 21.35 1.30
CA LYS A 195 13.67 20.50 0.22
C LYS A 195 12.57 20.11 -0.79
N PHE A 196 11.33 19.90 -0.32
CA PHE A 196 10.19 19.46 -1.14
C PHE A 196 9.01 20.46 -1.10
N PRO A 197 9.19 21.69 -1.62
CA PRO A 197 8.19 22.75 -1.49
C PRO A 197 6.86 22.45 -2.18
N ALA A 198 6.81 21.58 -3.18
CA ALA A 198 5.57 21.20 -3.85
C ALA A 198 4.62 20.39 -2.96
N LEU A 199 5.09 19.82 -1.85
CA LEU A 199 4.25 19.12 -0.87
C LEU A 199 3.40 20.08 -0.02
N LYS A 200 3.78 21.37 0.09
CA LYS A 200 3.05 22.36 0.91
C LYS A 200 1.59 22.50 0.44
N GLY A 201 0.63 22.21 1.32
CA GLY A 201 -0.80 22.35 1.02
C GLY A 201 -1.36 21.22 0.14
N VAL A 202 -0.65 20.10 -0.04
CA VAL A 202 -1.23 18.87 -0.60
C VAL A 202 -2.25 18.33 0.40
N GLU A 203 -3.46 18.03 -0.10
CA GLU A 203 -4.56 17.50 0.70
C GLU A 203 -4.54 15.98 0.67
N GLY A 204 -4.79 15.36 1.81
CA GLY A 204 -4.80 13.90 1.96
C GLY A 204 -5.62 13.44 3.14
N TYR A 205 -5.46 12.18 3.48
CA TYR A 205 -6.11 11.55 4.62
C TYR A 205 -5.06 10.89 5.52
N GLU A 206 -5.32 10.91 6.82
CA GLU A 206 -4.53 10.20 7.82
C GLU A 206 -5.40 9.17 8.53
N VAL A 207 -4.84 8.00 8.73
CA VAL A 207 -5.52 6.83 9.28
C VAL A 207 -4.62 6.10 10.26
N PHE A 208 -5.20 5.70 11.39
CA PHE A 208 -4.62 4.72 12.30
C PHE A 208 -5.55 3.51 12.30
N LEU A 209 -5.09 2.38 11.73
CA LEU A 209 -5.83 1.12 11.77
C LEU A 209 -5.48 0.35 13.04
N GLU A 210 -6.51 -0.19 13.65
CA GLU A 210 -6.45 -1.11 14.78
C GLU A 210 -6.79 -2.54 14.31
N HIS A 211 -6.66 -3.50 15.23
CA HIS A 211 -6.97 -4.89 14.95
C HIS A 211 -8.44 -5.07 14.46
N GLY A 212 -8.59 -5.69 13.30
CA GLY A 212 -9.87 -5.97 12.67
C GLY A 212 -10.42 -4.84 11.79
N ASP A 213 -9.79 -3.66 11.79
CA ASP A 213 -10.20 -2.56 10.91
C ASP A 213 -9.91 -2.89 9.45
N THR A 214 -10.84 -2.58 8.56
CA THR A 214 -10.66 -2.69 7.11
C THR A 214 -10.71 -1.33 6.46
N LEU A 215 -9.61 -0.94 5.82
CA LEU A 215 -9.53 0.27 5.01
C LEU A 215 -9.82 -0.07 3.54
N PHE A 216 -10.89 0.52 3.01
CA PHE A 216 -11.11 0.57 1.57
C PHE A 216 -10.27 1.69 0.96
N MET A 217 -9.42 1.35 -0.01
CA MET A 217 -8.67 2.29 -0.82
C MET A 217 -9.08 2.15 -2.29
N PRO A 218 -9.64 3.19 -2.90
CA PRO A 218 -10.01 3.15 -4.31
C PRO A 218 -8.79 3.09 -5.22
N THR A 219 -9.00 2.61 -6.44
CA THR A 219 -7.95 2.47 -7.46
C THR A 219 -7.12 3.74 -7.66
N GLY A 220 -5.81 3.60 -7.74
CA GLY A 220 -4.87 4.69 -7.98
C GLY A 220 -4.66 5.64 -6.81
N MET A 221 -5.15 5.31 -5.63
CA MET A 221 -4.89 6.08 -4.42
C MET A 221 -3.46 5.87 -3.94
N TRP A 222 -2.75 6.98 -3.75
CA TRP A 222 -1.42 6.97 -3.18
C TRP A 222 -1.49 6.62 -1.71
N HIS A 223 -0.63 5.73 -1.25
CA HIS A 223 -0.59 5.30 0.14
C HIS A 223 0.84 5.11 0.63
N TRP A 224 1.09 5.61 1.83
CA TRP A 224 2.27 5.39 2.65
C TRP A 224 1.83 4.71 3.93
N MET A 225 2.61 3.76 4.44
CA MET A 225 2.24 3.00 5.63
C MET A 225 3.44 2.82 6.55
N ARG A 226 3.19 2.90 7.86
CA ARG A 226 4.15 2.59 8.92
C ARG A 226 3.51 1.64 9.91
N TYR A 227 4.18 0.55 10.22
CA TYR A 227 3.82 -0.32 11.32
C TYR A 227 4.22 0.35 12.64
N ILE A 228 3.27 0.60 13.53
CA ILE A 228 3.53 1.14 14.87
C ILE A 228 4.00 0.00 15.76
N ASP A 229 3.29 -1.12 15.68
CA ASP A 229 3.59 -2.35 16.38
C ASP A 229 3.88 -3.46 15.37
N GLY A 230 4.65 -4.49 15.77
CA GLY A 230 4.85 -5.70 14.95
C GLY A 230 3.51 -6.38 14.67
N SER A 231 3.13 -6.46 13.39
CA SER A 231 1.77 -6.83 13.01
C SER A 231 1.68 -7.27 11.55
N PHE A 232 0.46 -7.63 11.12
CA PHE A 232 0.24 -8.07 9.75
C PHE A 232 -1.09 -7.56 9.19
N SER A 233 -1.26 -7.67 7.89
CA SER A 233 -2.48 -7.27 7.20
C SER A 233 -2.80 -8.24 6.08
N LEU A 234 -4.09 -8.42 5.82
CA LEU A 234 -4.63 -9.08 4.64
C LEU A 234 -5.17 -8.02 3.68
N THR A 235 -4.78 -8.09 2.41
CA THR A 235 -5.35 -7.23 1.38
C THR A 235 -6.10 -8.07 0.36
N LEU A 236 -7.40 -7.84 0.29
CA LEU A 236 -8.25 -8.34 -0.79
C LEU A 236 -8.28 -7.29 -1.90
N ARG A 237 -8.03 -7.73 -3.12
CA ARG A 237 -7.92 -6.89 -4.31
C ARG A 237 -9.14 -7.08 -5.19
N ALA A 238 -9.68 -6.00 -5.74
CA ALA A 238 -10.80 -6.07 -6.67
C ALA A 238 -10.54 -5.19 -7.88
N TRP A 239 -10.76 -5.74 -9.08
CA TRP A 239 -10.64 -4.96 -10.29
C TRP A 239 -11.92 -4.16 -10.57
N ASP A 240 -11.71 -2.95 -11.05
CA ASP A 240 -12.80 -2.15 -11.59
C ASP A 240 -13.48 -2.90 -12.76
N ARG A 241 -14.80 -2.81 -12.83
CA ARG A 241 -15.57 -3.42 -13.93
C ARG A 241 -15.39 -2.70 -15.25
N SER A 242 -14.92 -1.45 -15.24
CA SER A 242 -14.72 -0.64 -16.45
C SER A 242 -13.63 -1.26 -17.35
N ILE A 243 -13.98 -1.49 -18.62
CA ILE A 243 -13.03 -1.97 -19.63
C ILE A 243 -11.89 -0.98 -19.82
N ILE A 244 -12.17 0.32 -19.81
CA ILE A 244 -11.16 1.39 -19.93
C ILE A 244 -10.14 1.30 -18.80
N ARG A 245 -10.59 1.04 -17.56
CA ARG A 245 -9.70 0.91 -16.41
C ARG A 245 -8.89 -0.38 -16.44
N LYS A 246 -9.47 -1.47 -16.93
CA LYS A 246 -8.70 -2.70 -17.16
C LYS A 246 -7.59 -2.48 -18.20
N MET A 247 -7.88 -1.76 -19.27
CA MET A 247 -6.85 -1.38 -20.25
C MET A 247 -5.79 -0.47 -19.64
N ALA A 248 -6.18 0.50 -18.80
CA ALA A 248 -5.23 1.35 -18.09
C ALA A 248 -4.35 0.53 -17.13
N SER A 249 -4.88 -0.50 -16.47
CA SER A 249 -4.13 -1.43 -15.63
C SER A 249 -3.10 -2.22 -16.45
N VAL A 250 -3.49 -2.79 -17.58
CA VAL A 250 -2.56 -3.51 -18.48
C VAL A 250 -1.48 -2.57 -19.01
N TRP A 251 -1.85 -1.35 -19.42
CA TRP A 251 -0.90 -0.32 -19.85
C TRP A 251 0.07 0.07 -18.74
N SER A 252 -0.42 0.25 -17.53
CA SER A 252 0.39 0.53 -16.35
C SER A 252 1.42 -0.56 -16.08
N LEU A 253 0.98 -1.83 -16.09
CA LEU A 253 1.88 -2.99 -15.95
C LEU A 253 2.96 -3.03 -17.02
N PHE A 254 2.61 -2.75 -18.28
CA PHE A 254 3.57 -2.72 -19.39
C PHE A 254 4.58 -1.58 -19.22
N MET A 255 4.10 -0.34 -19.05
CA MET A 255 4.96 0.85 -18.98
C MET A 255 5.86 0.85 -17.75
N HIS A 256 5.30 0.53 -16.58
CA HIS A 256 6.03 0.61 -15.33
C HIS A 256 6.78 -0.70 -15.00
N GLY A 257 6.29 -1.84 -15.48
CA GLY A 257 6.97 -3.12 -15.32
C GLY A 257 8.10 -3.32 -16.32
N ALA A 258 7.78 -3.44 -17.61
CA ALA A 258 8.74 -3.79 -18.65
C ALA A 258 9.67 -2.63 -19.04
N VAL A 259 9.11 -1.43 -19.30
CA VAL A 259 9.88 -0.29 -19.79
C VAL A 259 10.82 0.24 -18.71
N ASP A 260 10.31 0.49 -17.49
CA ASP A 260 11.15 0.99 -16.39
C ASP A 260 12.26 -0.01 -16.02
N SER A 261 11.94 -1.30 -15.93
CA SER A 261 12.95 -2.33 -15.64
C SER A 261 14.02 -2.42 -16.72
N GLY A 262 13.63 -2.37 -18.00
CA GLY A 262 14.58 -2.36 -19.11
C GLY A 262 15.50 -1.14 -19.07
N MET A 263 14.96 0.04 -18.82
CA MET A 263 15.76 1.28 -18.73
C MET A 263 16.73 1.26 -17.53
N LYS A 264 16.33 0.68 -16.39
CA LYS A 264 17.22 0.49 -15.23
C LYS A 264 18.40 -0.40 -15.53
N ILE A 265 18.19 -1.49 -16.28
CA ILE A 265 19.26 -2.42 -16.66
C ILE A 265 20.26 -1.73 -17.59
N VAL A 266 19.78 -0.96 -18.60
CA VAL A 266 20.61 -0.34 -19.62
C VAL A 266 21.32 0.91 -19.11
N LEU A 267 20.61 1.83 -18.46
CA LEU A 267 21.12 3.16 -18.13
C LEU A 267 21.52 3.32 -16.65
N ARG A 268 21.18 2.37 -15.79
CA ARG A 268 21.55 2.32 -14.36
C ARG A 268 21.41 3.68 -13.64
N GLU A 269 22.49 4.17 -13.02
CA GLU A 269 22.52 5.42 -12.24
C GLU A 269 22.12 6.67 -13.07
N ARG A 270 22.50 6.71 -14.35
CA ARG A 270 22.14 7.86 -15.21
C ARG A 270 20.63 8.00 -15.34
N TYR A 271 19.92 6.89 -15.44
CA TYR A 271 18.47 6.88 -15.51
C TYR A 271 17.85 7.29 -14.16
N ALA A 272 18.39 6.85 -13.05
CA ALA A 272 17.95 7.23 -11.71
C ALA A 272 18.09 8.74 -11.50
N ILE A 273 19.27 9.32 -11.75
CA ILE A 273 19.54 10.77 -11.63
C ILE A 273 18.63 11.59 -12.56
N TRP A 274 18.45 11.14 -13.80
CA TRP A 274 17.57 11.82 -14.76
C TRP A 274 16.12 11.85 -14.27
N ARG A 275 15.60 10.73 -13.77
CA ARG A 275 14.22 10.63 -13.24
C ARG A 275 14.01 11.52 -12.03
N GLU A 276 14.95 11.53 -11.10
CA GLU A 276 14.91 12.39 -9.92
C GLU A 276 14.82 13.87 -10.33
N LYS A 277 15.74 14.34 -11.17
CA LYS A 277 15.71 15.71 -11.69
C LYS A 277 14.39 16.03 -12.40
N LEU A 278 13.86 15.10 -13.15
CA LEU A 278 12.58 15.27 -13.84
C LEU A 278 11.40 15.32 -12.88
N ALA A 279 11.40 14.51 -11.79
CA ALA A 279 10.39 14.56 -10.75
C ALA A 279 10.36 15.96 -10.08
N PHE A 280 11.50 16.50 -9.70
CA PHE A 280 11.60 17.88 -9.17
C PHE A 280 11.08 18.92 -10.17
N LYS A 281 11.54 18.87 -11.42
CA LYS A 281 11.09 19.81 -12.47
C LYS A 281 9.56 19.76 -12.68
N ILE A 282 8.96 18.59 -12.66
CA ILE A 282 7.50 18.40 -12.79
C ILE A 282 6.78 18.98 -11.58
N ALA A 283 7.27 18.69 -10.37
CA ALA A 283 6.68 19.16 -9.13
C ALA A 283 6.74 20.70 -9.00
N ASP A 284 7.87 21.30 -9.32
CA ASP A 284 8.07 22.76 -9.32
C ASP A 284 7.16 23.47 -10.33
N LYS A 285 7.02 22.90 -11.52
CA LYS A 285 6.09 23.41 -12.54
C LYS A 285 4.64 23.37 -12.04
N GLU A 286 4.23 22.27 -11.42
CA GLU A 286 2.87 22.12 -10.90
C GLU A 286 2.61 23.06 -9.71
N LEU A 287 3.60 23.27 -8.86
CA LEU A 287 3.52 24.24 -7.76
C LEU A 287 3.26 25.66 -8.29
N LYS A 288 3.94 26.08 -9.36
CA LYS A 288 3.75 27.40 -10.00
C LYS A 288 2.37 27.54 -10.67
N ASN A 289 1.79 26.46 -11.15
CA ASN A 289 0.47 26.44 -11.78
C ASN A 289 -0.71 26.49 -10.77
N GLY A 290 -0.45 26.43 -9.46
CA GLY A 290 -1.44 26.45 -8.41
C GLY A 290 -2.01 25.06 -8.08
N LYS A 291 -3.27 25.00 -7.57
CA LYS A 291 -3.91 23.73 -7.24
C LYS A 291 -4.13 22.88 -8.49
N PRO A 292 -3.96 21.56 -8.42
CA PRO A 292 -4.24 20.67 -9.57
C PRO A 292 -5.71 20.82 -10.01
N ARG A 293 -5.91 20.80 -11.30
CA ARG A 293 -7.27 20.75 -11.89
C ARG A 293 -7.86 19.36 -11.60
N ASN A 294 -9.11 19.34 -11.17
CA ASN A 294 -9.87 18.10 -10.93
C ASN A 294 -10.01 17.27 -12.20
#